data_0a0220165331ca9e1d75e4d4f5d3182c
#
_entry.id   0a0220165331ca9e1d75e4d4f5d3182c
#
_cell.length_a   1.000
_cell.length_b   1.000
_cell.length_c   1.000
_cell.angle_alpha   90.00
_cell.angle_beta   90.00
_cell.angle_gamma   90.00
#
_symmetry.space_group_name_H-M   'P 1'
#
loop_
_entity.id
_entity.type
_entity.pdbx_description
1 polymer ?
#
loop_
_entity_poly.entity_id
_entity_poly.type
_entity_poly.pdbx_seq_one_letter_code
_entity_poly.pdbx_strand_id
1 'polypeptide(L)'
;MNYSRTRELDVVVIGAGQAGLSAAYHLRRIGLLPGENFVVLDHAPRPGGAWQFRWPSLTYGKVHGMHSLPGMELTGADDDRPSSEVIGAYFEAYERRFDLQVHRPVEVSAVREGQEGRLLVETSEGTYASRAVISATGTWDRPFWPRYPGQETFKGRQLHTADYPGPEEFAGLKVVVVGGGASGTQHLMEIAEVAAETYWVTRRPPVFREGPFGMEQGRAAVAMVEERVRRGLPPQSVVSVTGLPLNDAVRRAREQGVLDRLPMFERITPDGVAWADGRSVEADVILWATGFRAAVDHLAPLRLREPGGGIRVEDTRAVRDGRVHLVGYGPSASTIGANRAGRAAARSVSRLLDPHGVPA
;
A
#
# COMPACT_ATOMS: atom_id res chain seq x y z
N MET A 1 -22.91 -11.63 -29.06
CA MET A 1 -22.68 -10.72 -27.93
C MET A 1 -23.17 -11.42 -26.68
N ASN A 2 -22.26 -12.00 -25.89
CA ASN A 2 -22.63 -12.57 -24.60
C ASN A 2 -22.97 -11.42 -23.65
N TYR A 3 -24.24 -11.23 -23.36
CA TYR A 3 -24.64 -10.36 -22.24
C TYR A 3 -24.18 -11.06 -20.95
N SER A 4 -22.99 -10.69 -20.47
CA SER A 4 -22.55 -11.08 -19.14
C SER A 4 -23.62 -10.61 -18.15
N ARG A 5 -24.27 -11.57 -17.50
CA ARG A 5 -25.39 -11.32 -16.59
C ARG A 5 -24.86 -10.47 -15.42
N THR A 6 -25.36 -9.24 -15.29
CA THR A 6 -25.04 -8.39 -14.15
C THR A 6 -25.56 -9.08 -12.88
N ARG A 7 -24.67 -9.29 -11.90
CA ARG A 7 -25.01 -9.88 -10.62
C ARG A 7 -25.31 -8.77 -9.61
N GLU A 8 -26.47 -8.81 -8.99
CA GLU A 8 -26.84 -7.85 -7.96
C GLU A 8 -26.37 -8.29 -6.57
N LEU A 9 -25.81 -7.36 -5.81
CA LEU A 9 -25.31 -7.53 -4.44
C LEU A 9 -25.57 -6.26 -3.63
N ASP A 10 -25.49 -6.38 -2.31
CA ASP A 10 -25.52 -5.22 -1.43
C ASP A 10 -24.16 -4.51 -1.42
N VAL A 11 -23.05 -5.27 -1.36
CA VAL A 11 -21.70 -4.72 -1.22
C VAL A 11 -20.71 -5.44 -2.12
N VAL A 12 -19.82 -4.68 -2.76
CA VAL A 12 -18.59 -5.21 -3.37
C VAL A 12 -17.38 -4.66 -2.63
N VAL A 13 -16.54 -5.56 -2.11
CA VAL A 13 -15.22 -5.24 -1.52
C VAL A 13 -14.15 -5.48 -2.59
N ILE A 14 -13.35 -4.47 -2.89
CA ILE A 14 -12.29 -4.53 -3.91
C ILE A 14 -10.94 -4.58 -3.22
N GLY A 15 -10.25 -5.71 -3.31
CA GLY A 15 -8.97 -6.01 -2.66
C GLY A 15 -9.13 -6.85 -1.40
N ALA A 16 -8.32 -7.92 -1.27
CA ALA A 16 -8.28 -8.83 -0.12
C ALA A 16 -6.94 -8.74 0.64
N GLY A 17 -6.40 -7.53 0.78
CA GLY A 17 -5.33 -7.22 1.74
C GLY A 17 -5.90 -7.01 3.15
N GLN A 18 -5.06 -6.55 4.08
CA GLN A 18 -5.41 -6.27 5.48
C GLN A 18 -6.75 -5.52 5.64
N ALA A 19 -6.95 -4.48 4.85
CA ALA A 19 -8.13 -3.62 4.96
C ALA A 19 -9.40 -4.30 4.43
N GLY A 20 -9.31 -5.00 3.30
CA GLY A 20 -10.43 -5.70 2.69
C GLY A 20 -10.87 -6.91 3.51
N LEU A 21 -9.93 -7.71 3.99
CA LEU A 21 -10.23 -8.85 4.86
C LEU A 21 -10.87 -8.38 6.19
N SER A 22 -10.38 -7.29 6.76
CA SER A 22 -11.02 -6.70 7.95
C SER A 22 -12.44 -6.21 7.65
N ALA A 23 -12.67 -5.56 6.51
CA ALA A 23 -14.01 -5.13 6.11
C ALA A 23 -14.94 -6.33 5.92
N ALA A 24 -14.52 -7.36 5.18
CA ALA A 24 -15.28 -8.58 4.92
C ALA A 24 -15.67 -9.32 6.23
N TYR A 25 -14.71 -9.43 7.16
CA TYR A 25 -14.98 -10.00 8.48
C TYR A 25 -16.08 -9.23 9.22
N HIS A 26 -16.03 -7.90 9.21
CA HIS A 26 -17.02 -7.09 9.90
C HIS A 26 -18.37 -7.07 9.17
N LEU A 27 -18.41 -7.13 7.83
CA LEU A 27 -19.65 -7.33 7.07
C LEU A 27 -20.32 -8.64 7.47
N ARG A 28 -19.55 -9.73 7.55
CA ARG A 28 -20.09 -11.02 8.02
C ARG A 28 -20.60 -10.94 9.45
N ARG A 29 -19.93 -10.25 10.34
CA ARG A 29 -20.34 -10.08 11.73
C ARG A 29 -21.64 -9.31 11.93
N ILE A 30 -22.02 -8.46 10.99
CA ILE A 30 -23.31 -7.76 10.99
C ILE A 30 -24.40 -8.51 10.23
N GLY A 31 -24.15 -9.77 9.85
CA GLY A 31 -25.15 -10.67 9.27
C GLY A 31 -25.17 -10.73 7.75
N LEU A 32 -24.26 -10.03 7.04
CA LEU A 32 -24.16 -10.18 5.59
C LEU A 32 -23.40 -11.46 5.23
N LEU A 33 -23.90 -12.20 4.25
CA LEU A 33 -23.35 -13.47 3.82
C LEU A 33 -22.48 -13.30 2.56
N PRO A 34 -21.22 -13.84 2.56
CA PRO A 34 -20.40 -13.89 1.36
C PRO A 34 -21.11 -14.67 0.25
N GLY A 35 -20.99 -14.17 -0.98
CA GLY A 35 -21.62 -14.78 -2.15
C GLY A 35 -23.10 -14.47 -2.32
N GLU A 36 -23.81 -14.01 -1.28
CA GLU A 36 -25.24 -13.64 -1.31
C GLU A 36 -25.43 -12.13 -1.22
N ASN A 37 -24.92 -11.51 -0.13
CA ASN A 37 -25.06 -10.07 0.09
C ASN A 37 -23.81 -9.30 -0.34
N PHE A 38 -22.62 -9.89 -0.18
CA PHE A 38 -21.39 -9.25 -0.60
C PHE A 38 -20.43 -10.22 -1.28
N VAL A 39 -19.50 -9.66 -2.02
CA VAL A 39 -18.36 -10.36 -2.63
C VAL A 39 -17.07 -9.62 -2.30
N VAL A 40 -15.97 -10.37 -2.17
CA VAL A 40 -14.61 -9.83 -2.09
C VAL A 40 -13.89 -10.21 -3.38
N LEU A 41 -13.40 -9.21 -4.10
CA LEU A 41 -12.68 -9.35 -5.37
C LEU A 41 -11.23 -8.99 -5.18
N ASP A 42 -10.31 -9.83 -5.63
CA ASP A 42 -8.88 -9.56 -5.54
C ASP A 42 -8.18 -9.95 -6.86
N HIS A 43 -7.39 -9.03 -7.42
CA HIS A 43 -6.64 -9.28 -8.64
C HIS A 43 -5.41 -10.18 -8.43
N ALA A 44 -4.93 -10.26 -7.20
CA ALA A 44 -3.76 -11.04 -6.86
C ALA A 44 -4.00 -12.55 -7.02
N PRO A 45 -3.00 -13.33 -7.43
CA PRO A 45 -3.17 -14.76 -7.69
C PRO A 45 -3.31 -15.59 -6.41
N ARG A 46 -2.88 -15.06 -5.28
CA ARG A 46 -2.84 -15.77 -3.98
C ARG A 46 -3.24 -14.86 -2.83
N PRO A 47 -3.61 -15.41 -1.66
CA PRO A 47 -3.74 -14.64 -0.42
C PRO A 47 -2.45 -13.93 -0.01
N GLY A 48 -2.58 -12.80 0.70
CA GLY A 48 -1.43 -12.05 1.21
C GLY A 48 -1.46 -10.56 0.88
N GLY A 49 -2.37 -10.11 0.01
CA GLY A 49 -2.39 -8.71 -0.44
C GLY A 49 -1.02 -8.25 -0.95
N ALA A 50 -0.58 -7.06 -0.58
CA ALA A 50 0.73 -6.54 -0.95
C ALA A 50 1.93 -7.33 -0.37
N TRP A 51 1.72 -8.16 0.64
CA TRP A 51 2.81 -8.92 1.27
C TRP A 51 3.33 -10.04 0.38
N GLN A 52 2.51 -10.67 -0.43
CA GLN A 52 2.92 -11.75 -1.33
C GLN A 52 3.98 -11.33 -2.36
N PHE A 53 4.10 -10.03 -2.60
CA PHE A 53 5.04 -9.44 -3.56
C PHE A 53 6.30 -8.87 -2.91
N ARG A 54 6.46 -9.04 -1.59
CA ARG A 54 7.67 -8.58 -0.90
C ARG A 54 8.85 -9.49 -1.22
N TRP A 55 10.03 -8.89 -1.25
CA TRP A 55 11.28 -9.56 -1.54
C TRP A 55 11.66 -10.56 -0.43
N PRO A 56 12.33 -11.66 -0.79
CA PRO A 56 12.61 -12.76 0.16
C PRO A 56 13.44 -12.35 1.39
N SER A 57 14.40 -11.43 1.25
CA SER A 57 15.24 -10.95 2.36
C SER A 57 14.49 -10.11 3.40
N LEU A 58 13.23 -9.70 3.11
CA LEU A 58 12.34 -9.15 4.12
C LEU A 58 11.74 -10.27 4.97
N THR A 59 12.47 -10.72 5.97
CA THR A 59 11.97 -11.71 6.93
C THR A 59 10.92 -11.12 7.87
N TYR A 60 10.12 -11.98 8.51
CA TYR A 60 9.03 -11.53 9.38
C TYR A 60 9.52 -10.70 10.57
N GLY A 61 10.65 -11.06 11.17
CA GLY A 61 11.28 -10.30 12.24
C GLY A 61 11.75 -8.89 11.86
N LYS A 62 11.95 -8.61 10.55
CA LYS A 62 12.26 -7.27 10.03
C LYS A 62 11.00 -6.42 9.76
N VAL A 63 9.80 -7.01 9.85
CA VAL A 63 8.54 -6.30 9.62
C VAL A 63 8.15 -5.50 10.85
N HIS A 64 7.94 -4.21 10.68
CA HIS A 64 7.51 -3.33 11.76
C HIS A 64 6.02 -3.03 11.68
N GLY A 65 5.32 -3.16 12.81
CA GLY A 65 3.93 -2.71 12.95
C GLY A 65 2.89 -3.59 12.25
N MET A 66 3.17 -4.90 12.07
CA MET A 66 2.15 -5.84 11.67
C MET A 66 1.19 -6.10 12.83
N HIS A 67 -0.09 -5.86 12.61
CA HIS A 67 -1.16 -6.13 13.59
C HIS A 67 -2.04 -7.25 13.06
N SER A 68 -2.43 -8.14 13.94
CA SER A 68 -3.36 -9.24 13.64
C SER A 68 -4.68 -8.72 13.08
N LEU A 69 -5.28 -9.49 12.20
CA LEU A 69 -6.64 -9.25 11.71
C LEU A 69 -7.68 -9.47 12.83
N PRO A 70 -8.84 -8.81 12.78
CA PRO A 70 -9.86 -8.97 13.79
C PRO A 70 -10.34 -10.44 13.93
N GLY A 71 -10.38 -10.95 15.15
CA GLY A 71 -10.90 -12.29 15.45
C GLY A 71 -9.92 -13.45 15.25
N MET A 72 -8.68 -13.17 14.81
CA MET A 72 -7.64 -14.19 14.68
C MET A 72 -6.26 -13.58 14.89
N GLU A 73 -5.55 -14.01 15.91
CA GLU A 73 -4.19 -13.55 16.19
C GLU A 73 -3.16 -14.23 15.26
N LEU A 74 -2.16 -13.48 14.85
CA LEU A 74 -0.97 -13.99 14.21
C LEU A 74 0.05 -14.32 15.30
N THR A 75 0.14 -15.60 15.67
CA THR A 75 1.00 -16.12 16.74
C THR A 75 1.95 -17.18 16.20
N GLY A 76 3.10 -17.36 16.86
CA GLY A 76 4.06 -18.41 16.52
C GLY A 76 4.71 -18.24 15.14
N ALA A 77 4.75 -17.02 14.63
CA ALA A 77 5.45 -16.73 13.38
C ALA A 77 6.96 -16.88 13.57
N ASP A 78 7.61 -17.47 12.59
CA ASP A 78 9.06 -17.59 12.55
C ASP A 78 9.68 -16.30 11.99
N ASP A 79 10.50 -15.64 12.81
CA ASP A 79 11.11 -14.35 12.47
C ASP A 79 12.11 -14.43 11.31
N ASP A 80 12.68 -15.60 11.04
CA ASP A 80 13.67 -15.80 9.97
C ASP A 80 13.04 -16.15 8.62
N ARG A 81 11.74 -16.49 8.60
CA ARG A 81 11.04 -16.79 7.35
C ARG A 81 10.67 -15.51 6.58
N PRO A 82 10.63 -15.57 5.22
CA PRO A 82 10.13 -14.47 4.40
C PRO A 82 8.75 -14.00 4.85
N SER A 83 8.59 -12.70 5.02
CA SER A 83 7.30 -12.10 5.43
C SER A 83 6.18 -12.38 4.44
N SER A 84 6.51 -12.54 3.16
CA SER A 84 5.56 -12.92 2.10
C SER A 84 4.93 -14.30 2.35
N GLU A 85 5.69 -15.25 2.88
CA GLU A 85 5.19 -16.58 3.21
C GLU A 85 4.38 -16.59 4.50
N VAL A 86 4.91 -16.00 5.56
CA VAL A 86 4.26 -15.96 6.89
C VAL A 86 2.92 -15.26 6.83
N ILE A 87 2.89 -14.06 6.25
CA ILE A 87 1.67 -13.25 6.18
C ILE A 87 0.71 -13.80 5.13
N GLY A 88 1.23 -14.34 4.02
CA GLY A 88 0.41 -15.02 3.01
C GLY A 88 -0.35 -16.21 3.59
N ALA A 89 0.34 -17.10 4.30
CA ALA A 89 -0.28 -18.25 4.97
C ALA A 89 -1.30 -17.82 6.06
N TYR A 90 -1.00 -16.75 6.79
CA TYR A 90 -1.92 -16.21 7.79
C TYR A 90 -3.21 -15.67 7.14
N PHE A 91 -3.12 -14.92 6.03
CA PHE A 91 -4.31 -14.41 5.33
C PHE A 91 -5.12 -15.56 4.72
N GLU A 92 -4.46 -16.56 4.15
CA GLU A 92 -5.13 -17.76 3.64
C GLU A 92 -5.91 -18.49 4.75
N ALA A 93 -5.28 -18.69 5.91
CA ALA A 93 -5.94 -19.31 7.06
C ALA A 93 -7.11 -18.44 7.57
N TYR A 94 -6.96 -17.12 7.53
CA TYR A 94 -8.01 -16.17 7.90
C TYR A 94 -9.23 -16.26 6.99
N GLU A 95 -9.01 -16.26 5.67
CA GLU A 95 -10.07 -16.40 4.68
C GLU A 95 -10.86 -17.70 4.87
N ARG A 96 -10.18 -18.81 5.08
CA ARG A 96 -10.79 -20.11 5.35
C ARG A 96 -11.55 -20.12 6.67
N ARG A 97 -10.95 -19.61 7.76
CA ARG A 97 -11.58 -19.60 9.09
C ARG A 97 -12.88 -18.86 9.11
N PHE A 98 -12.97 -17.75 8.39
CA PHE A 98 -14.16 -16.91 8.37
C PHE A 98 -14.98 -17.09 7.10
N ASP A 99 -14.66 -18.08 6.26
CA ASP A 99 -15.37 -18.41 5.01
C ASP A 99 -15.69 -17.14 4.20
N LEU A 100 -14.65 -16.34 3.89
CA LEU A 100 -14.82 -15.03 3.23
C LEU A 100 -15.04 -15.13 1.73
N GLN A 101 -14.88 -16.31 1.14
CA GLN A 101 -15.14 -16.62 -0.27
C GLN A 101 -14.54 -15.58 -1.23
N VAL A 102 -13.23 -15.27 -1.06
CA VAL A 102 -12.55 -14.28 -1.92
C VAL A 102 -12.43 -14.80 -3.34
N HIS A 103 -12.93 -14.04 -4.30
CA HIS A 103 -12.79 -14.34 -5.73
C HIS A 103 -11.47 -13.77 -6.24
N ARG A 104 -10.61 -14.65 -6.74
CA ARG A 104 -9.33 -14.31 -7.35
C ARG A 104 -8.86 -15.32 -8.40
N PRO A 105 -8.10 -14.91 -9.42
CA PRO A 105 -7.76 -13.51 -9.71
C PRO A 105 -8.92 -12.80 -10.43
N VAL A 106 -9.41 -11.70 -9.88
CA VAL A 106 -10.45 -10.87 -10.50
C VAL A 106 -10.02 -9.41 -10.49
N GLU A 107 -9.75 -8.86 -11.66
CA GLU A 107 -9.40 -7.46 -11.82
C GLU A 107 -10.66 -6.59 -11.92
N VAL A 108 -10.72 -5.53 -11.11
CA VAL A 108 -11.75 -4.49 -11.21
C VAL A 108 -11.22 -3.33 -12.02
N SER A 109 -11.77 -3.14 -13.20
CA SER A 109 -11.34 -2.09 -14.13
C SER A 109 -12.00 -0.74 -13.88
N ALA A 110 -13.29 -0.72 -13.51
CA ALA A 110 -14.02 0.52 -13.26
C ALA A 110 -15.20 0.34 -12.31
N VAL A 111 -15.52 1.42 -11.59
CA VAL A 111 -16.77 1.59 -10.86
C VAL A 111 -17.50 2.77 -11.46
N ARG A 112 -18.73 2.56 -11.88
CA ARG A 112 -19.57 3.57 -12.56
C ARG A 112 -20.92 3.76 -11.87
N GLU A 113 -21.56 4.87 -12.18
CA GLU A 113 -22.97 5.05 -11.84
C GLU A 113 -23.81 4.02 -12.60
N GLY A 114 -24.72 3.38 -11.89
CA GLY A 114 -25.67 2.41 -12.43
C GLY A 114 -27.12 2.90 -12.33
N GLN A 115 -28.04 2.01 -12.59
CA GLN A 115 -29.48 2.28 -12.45
C GLN A 115 -29.91 2.10 -10.98
N GLU A 116 -31.07 2.66 -10.63
CA GLU A 116 -31.72 2.49 -9.31
C GLU A 116 -30.80 2.81 -8.11
N GLY A 117 -29.90 3.79 -8.27
CA GLY A 117 -28.97 4.20 -7.23
C GLY A 117 -27.83 3.19 -6.93
N ARG A 118 -27.67 2.16 -7.74
CA ARG A 118 -26.58 1.20 -7.62
C ARG A 118 -25.31 1.67 -8.32
N LEU A 119 -24.18 1.13 -7.89
CA LEU A 119 -22.90 1.25 -8.55
C LEU A 119 -22.64 0.01 -9.41
N LEU A 120 -22.14 0.20 -10.63
CA LEU A 120 -21.70 -0.88 -11.51
C LEU A 120 -20.20 -1.08 -11.32
N VAL A 121 -19.81 -2.29 -10.89
CA VAL A 121 -18.42 -2.70 -10.74
C VAL A 121 -18.07 -3.61 -11.90
N GLU A 122 -17.28 -3.09 -12.84
CA GLU A 122 -16.81 -3.77 -14.05
C GLU A 122 -15.56 -4.58 -13.72
N THR A 123 -15.58 -5.87 -14.03
CA THR A 123 -14.47 -6.79 -13.72
C THR A 123 -14.07 -7.65 -14.91
N SER A 124 -12.95 -8.35 -14.80
CA SER A 124 -12.49 -9.33 -15.77
C SER A 124 -13.45 -10.52 -15.95
N GLU A 125 -14.36 -10.77 -14.99
CA GLU A 125 -15.29 -11.90 -15.00
C GLU A 125 -16.77 -11.49 -15.20
N GLY A 126 -17.03 -10.20 -15.37
CA GLY A 126 -18.39 -9.67 -15.57
C GLY A 126 -18.65 -8.41 -14.74
N THR A 127 -19.92 -8.09 -14.54
CA THR A 127 -20.34 -6.85 -13.86
C THR A 127 -21.17 -7.17 -12.64
N TYR A 128 -20.90 -6.44 -11.55
CA TYR A 128 -21.74 -6.46 -10.35
C TYR A 128 -22.46 -5.12 -10.21
N ALA A 129 -23.76 -5.17 -9.86
CA ALA A 129 -24.53 -4.00 -9.46
C ALA A 129 -24.68 -4.00 -7.94
N SER A 130 -24.08 -3.02 -7.26
CA SER A 130 -24.03 -2.99 -5.80
C SER A 130 -24.59 -1.70 -5.22
N ARG A 131 -25.12 -1.77 -3.99
CA ARG A 131 -25.59 -0.61 -3.23
C ARG A 131 -24.44 0.16 -2.59
N ALA A 132 -23.33 -0.53 -2.28
CA ALA A 132 -22.13 0.06 -1.76
C ALA A 132 -20.86 -0.61 -2.31
N VAL A 133 -19.76 0.14 -2.36
CA VAL A 133 -18.42 -0.34 -2.72
C VAL A 133 -17.45 0.00 -1.61
N ILE A 134 -16.66 -0.98 -1.17
CA ILE A 134 -15.52 -0.78 -0.26
C ILE A 134 -14.23 -1.00 -1.04
N SER A 135 -13.56 0.08 -1.42
CA SER A 135 -12.27 0.06 -2.09
C SER A 135 -11.14 -0.14 -1.07
N ALA A 136 -10.49 -1.29 -1.12
CA ALA A 136 -9.40 -1.74 -0.23
C ALA A 136 -8.11 -2.06 -1.01
N THR A 137 -7.92 -1.42 -2.14
CA THR A 137 -6.91 -1.72 -3.15
C THR A 137 -5.47 -1.32 -2.77
N GLY A 138 -5.30 -0.61 -1.65
CA GLY A 138 -3.99 -0.24 -1.14
C GLY A 138 -3.18 0.63 -2.10
N THR A 139 -1.87 0.35 -2.19
CA THR A 139 -0.93 1.20 -2.95
C THR A 139 0.04 0.40 -3.83
N TRP A 140 0.18 -0.91 -3.63
CA TRP A 140 1.25 -1.72 -4.21
C TRP A 140 1.30 -1.67 -5.75
N ASP A 141 0.16 -1.64 -6.41
CA ASP A 141 0.04 -1.62 -7.86
C ASP A 141 0.30 -0.25 -8.49
N ARG A 142 0.67 0.73 -7.67
CA ARG A 142 0.96 2.10 -8.13
C ARG A 142 2.31 2.58 -7.62
N PRO A 143 3.43 1.95 -8.00
CA PRO A 143 4.78 2.42 -7.71
C PRO A 143 4.96 3.83 -8.30
N PHE A 144 5.60 4.71 -7.52
CA PHE A 144 5.86 6.07 -7.98
C PHE A 144 7.23 6.17 -8.62
N TRP A 145 7.23 6.32 -9.94
CA TRP A 145 8.41 6.58 -10.74
C TRP A 145 8.56 8.08 -10.99
N PRO A 146 9.53 8.76 -10.38
CA PRO A 146 9.81 10.15 -10.71
C PRO A 146 10.46 10.24 -12.09
N ARG A 147 10.35 11.41 -12.71
CA ARG A 147 11.02 11.68 -13.99
C ARG A 147 12.12 12.71 -13.78
N TYR A 148 13.29 12.40 -14.35
CA TYR A 148 14.45 13.28 -14.36
C TYR A 148 14.99 13.45 -15.78
N PRO A 149 15.57 14.62 -16.12
CA PRO A 149 16.20 14.82 -17.42
C PRO A 149 17.26 13.75 -17.69
N GLY A 150 17.28 13.19 -18.90
CA GLY A 150 18.23 12.17 -19.33
C GLY A 150 17.92 10.74 -18.88
N GLN A 151 16.81 10.52 -18.17
CA GLN A 151 16.45 9.20 -17.63
C GLN A 151 16.37 8.12 -18.72
N GLU A 152 15.91 8.49 -19.91
CA GLU A 152 15.78 7.61 -21.07
C GLU A 152 17.12 7.27 -21.74
N THR A 153 18.18 7.98 -21.43
CA THR A 153 19.53 7.75 -21.98
C THR A 153 20.38 6.83 -21.11
N PHE A 154 19.94 6.53 -19.91
CA PHE A 154 20.68 5.69 -18.97
C PHE A 154 20.84 4.28 -19.51
N LYS A 155 22.09 3.82 -19.63
CA LYS A 155 22.44 2.49 -20.15
C LYS A 155 22.34 1.37 -19.13
N GLY A 156 22.37 1.73 -17.84
CA GLY A 156 22.24 0.82 -16.73
C GLY A 156 20.78 0.40 -16.50
N ARG A 157 20.56 -0.37 -15.45
CA ARG A 157 19.26 -0.87 -15.05
C ARG A 157 18.53 0.09 -14.11
N GLN A 158 17.27 0.34 -14.34
CA GLN A 158 16.40 1.06 -13.41
C GLN A 158 15.36 0.12 -12.83
N LEU A 159 15.24 0.10 -11.51
CA LEU A 159 14.29 -0.73 -10.76
C LEU A 159 13.52 0.14 -9.77
N HIS A 160 12.28 -0.23 -9.50
CA HIS A 160 11.55 0.28 -8.34
C HIS A 160 11.64 -0.71 -7.18
N THR A 161 11.40 -0.26 -5.94
CA THR A 161 11.27 -1.15 -4.76
C THR A 161 10.32 -2.33 -5.00
N ALA A 162 9.28 -2.15 -5.83
CA ALA A 162 8.35 -3.21 -6.18
C ALA A 162 9.01 -4.37 -6.95
N ASP A 163 10.09 -4.07 -7.67
CA ASP A 163 10.84 -5.01 -8.52
C ASP A 163 12.16 -5.47 -7.88
N TYR A 164 12.38 -5.11 -6.60
CA TYR A 164 13.60 -5.47 -5.88
C TYR A 164 13.70 -6.98 -5.65
N PRO A 165 14.70 -7.66 -6.24
CA PRO A 165 14.77 -9.12 -6.21
C PRO A 165 15.47 -9.68 -4.96
N GLY A 166 16.31 -8.87 -4.32
CA GLY A 166 17.21 -9.22 -3.23
C GLY A 166 18.60 -8.61 -3.46
N PRO A 167 19.48 -8.61 -2.46
CA PRO A 167 20.79 -7.95 -2.56
C PRO A 167 21.75 -8.64 -3.55
N GLU A 168 21.65 -9.95 -3.75
CA GLU A 168 22.59 -10.76 -4.55
C GLU A 168 22.70 -10.28 -6.00
N GLU A 169 21.60 -9.76 -6.56
CA GLU A 169 21.55 -9.20 -7.93
C GLU A 169 22.39 -7.93 -8.12
N PHE A 170 22.90 -7.36 -7.04
CA PHE A 170 23.71 -6.14 -7.05
C PHE A 170 25.18 -6.39 -6.74
N ALA A 171 25.60 -7.66 -6.66
CA ALA A 171 26.98 -8.03 -6.34
C ALA A 171 27.97 -7.41 -7.32
N GLY A 172 28.96 -6.66 -6.80
CA GLY A 172 30.00 -6.01 -7.58
C GLY A 172 29.56 -4.83 -8.43
N LEU A 173 28.28 -4.39 -8.35
CA LEU A 173 27.74 -3.26 -9.10
C LEU A 173 27.85 -1.93 -8.34
N LYS A 174 27.84 -0.81 -9.06
CA LYS A 174 27.66 0.54 -8.52
C LYS A 174 26.18 0.88 -8.50
N VAL A 175 25.63 1.16 -7.32
CA VAL A 175 24.18 1.30 -7.13
C VAL A 175 23.82 2.64 -6.53
N VAL A 176 22.96 3.38 -7.21
CA VAL A 176 22.31 4.59 -6.67
C VAL A 176 20.95 4.21 -6.11
N VAL A 177 20.76 4.35 -4.79
CA VAL A 177 19.48 4.15 -4.12
C VAL A 177 18.80 5.48 -3.87
N VAL A 178 17.65 5.72 -4.50
CA VAL A 178 16.90 6.97 -4.43
C VAL A 178 15.71 6.83 -3.49
N GLY A 179 15.77 7.47 -2.34
CA GLY A 179 14.65 7.51 -1.39
C GLY A 179 15.10 7.50 0.07
N GLY A 180 14.44 8.29 0.89
CA GLY A 180 14.75 8.47 2.32
C GLY A 180 13.75 7.77 3.25
N GLY A 181 13.00 6.77 2.76
CA GLY A 181 12.04 6.00 3.55
C GLY A 181 12.62 4.66 4.04
N ALA A 182 11.83 3.92 4.82
CA ALA A 182 12.25 2.64 5.41
C ALA A 182 12.73 1.62 4.37
N SER A 183 12.03 1.47 3.23
CA SER A 183 12.47 0.55 2.17
C SER A 183 13.81 0.98 1.56
N GLY A 184 14.01 2.30 1.32
CA GLY A 184 15.27 2.80 0.75
C GLY A 184 16.47 2.52 1.66
N THR A 185 16.33 2.75 2.97
CA THR A 185 17.39 2.46 3.94
C THR A 185 17.64 0.97 4.10
N GLN A 186 16.58 0.15 4.09
CA GLN A 186 16.72 -1.31 4.18
C GLN A 186 17.44 -1.87 2.96
N HIS A 187 17.00 -1.54 1.75
CA HIS A 187 17.67 -1.96 0.51
C HIS A 187 19.13 -1.49 0.46
N LEU A 188 19.38 -0.23 0.82
CA LEU A 188 20.72 0.32 0.81
C LEU A 188 21.66 -0.46 1.74
N MET A 189 21.23 -0.79 2.96
CA MET A 189 22.02 -1.56 3.91
C MET A 189 22.29 -3.00 3.40
N GLU A 190 21.29 -3.67 2.82
CA GLU A 190 21.45 -5.00 2.25
C GLU A 190 22.37 -5.00 1.01
N ILE A 191 22.19 -4.03 0.13
CA ILE A 191 23.00 -3.90 -1.11
C ILE A 191 24.46 -3.54 -0.79
N ALA A 192 24.69 -2.70 0.23
CA ALA A 192 26.05 -2.28 0.60
C ALA A 192 26.94 -3.44 1.06
N GLU A 193 26.38 -4.57 1.44
CA GLU A 193 27.14 -5.78 1.83
C GLU A 193 27.74 -6.51 0.62
N VAL A 194 27.21 -6.32 -0.60
CA VAL A 194 27.59 -7.07 -1.81
C VAL A 194 28.00 -6.20 -2.99
N ALA A 195 27.55 -4.96 -3.05
CA ALA A 195 27.83 -4.03 -4.15
C ALA A 195 29.29 -3.52 -4.10
N ALA A 196 29.84 -3.12 -5.25
CA ALA A 196 31.14 -2.44 -5.31
C ALA A 196 31.07 -1.06 -4.67
N GLU A 197 30.02 -0.30 -4.97
CA GLU A 197 29.78 1.03 -4.42
C GLU A 197 28.27 1.29 -4.27
N THR A 198 27.90 2.03 -3.24
CA THR A 198 26.53 2.48 -3.03
C THR A 198 26.44 3.98 -2.81
N TYR A 199 25.43 4.62 -3.38
CA TYR A 199 25.16 6.05 -3.22
C TYR A 199 23.73 6.26 -2.77
N TRP A 200 23.56 6.85 -1.58
CA TRP A 200 22.23 7.15 -1.05
C TRP A 200 21.79 8.56 -1.41
N VAL A 201 20.77 8.66 -2.24
CA VAL A 201 20.27 9.94 -2.75
C VAL A 201 18.88 10.22 -2.21
N THR A 202 18.69 11.39 -1.59
CA THR A 202 17.36 11.76 -1.06
C THR A 202 17.02 13.21 -1.34
N ARG A 203 15.75 13.47 -1.63
CA ARG A 203 15.24 14.83 -1.88
C ARG A 203 15.29 15.72 -0.63
N ARG A 204 15.07 15.15 0.54
CA ARG A 204 15.11 15.83 1.85
C ARG A 204 15.97 15.02 2.80
N PRO A 205 16.67 15.65 3.73
CA PRO A 205 17.38 14.91 4.78
C PRO A 205 16.43 13.99 5.52
N PRO A 206 16.75 12.70 5.67
CA PRO A 206 15.96 11.78 6.49
C PRO A 206 16.03 12.19 7.96
N VAL A 207 14.94 12.01 8.66
CA VAL A 207 14.88 12.20 10.12
C VAL A 207 14.99 10.85 10.77
N PHE A 208 16.01 10.66 11.59
CA PHE A 208 16.17 9.47 12.43
C PHE A 208 15.58 9.73 13.80
N ARG A 209 14.94 8.72 14.36
CA ARG A 209 14.23 8.81 15.63
C ARG A 209 14.79 7.80 16.61
N GLU A 210 15.16 8.26 17.78
CA GLU A 210 15.55 7.41 18.90
C GLU A 210 14.34 6.88 19.66
N GLY A 211 14.52 5.70 20.26
CA GLY A 211 13.53 5.05 21.09
C GLY A 211 12.33 4.45 20.36
N PRO A 212 11.44 3.80 21.11
CA PRO A 212 10.26 3.15 20.54
C PRO A 212 9.28 4.17 19.94
N PHE A 213 8.56 3.74 18.92
CA PHE A 213 7.48 4.55 18.34
C PHE A 213 6.28 4.58 19.29
N GLY A 214 6.12 5.71 19.98
CA GLY A 214 5.05 5.87 20.96
C GLY A 214 3.67 6.14 20.36
N MET A 215 2.63 5.92 21.16
CA MET A 215 1.24 6.17 20.74
C MET A 215 0.97 7.63 20.37
N GLU A 216 1.61 8.58 21.02
CA GLU A 216 1.43 10.01 20.76
C GLU A 216 1.99 10.40 19.39
N GLN A 217 3.20 9.95 19.07
CA GLN A 217 3.81 10.15 17.74
C GLN A 217 2.97 9.49 16.64
N GLY A 218 2.42 8.30 16.92
CA GLY A 218 1.52 7.61 15.99
C GLY A 218 0.24 8.41 15.73
N ARG A 219 -0.36 8.96 16.77
CA ARG A 219 -1.55 9.82 16.63
C ARG A 219 -1.25 11.11 15.87
N ALA A 220 -0.13 11.77 16.17
CA ALA A 220 0.28 12.98 15.44
C ALA A 220 0.51 12.70 13.95
N ALA A 221 1.19 11.60 13.62
CA ALA A 221 1.42 11.20 12.22
C ALA A 221 0.10 10.90 11.48
N VAL A 222 -0.81 10.17 12.12
CA VAL A 222 -2.14 9.89 11.56
C VAL A 222 -2.92 11.20 11.34
N ALA A 223 -2.90 12.12 12.31
CA ALA A 223 -3.58 13.41 12.19
C ALA A 223 -3.03 14.28 11.03
N MET A 224 -1.71 14.25 10.79
CA MET A 224 -1.11 14.95 9.63
C MET A 224 -1.59 14.38 8.29
N VAL A 225 -1.67 13.05 8.18
CA VAL A 225 -2.16 12.40 6.97
C VAL A 225 -3.66 12.64 6.79
N GLU A 226 -4.43 12.62 7.87
CA GLU A 226 -5.87 12.90 7.87
C GLU A 226 -6.17 14.33 7.42
N GLU A 227 -5.46 15.33 7.96
CA GLU A 227 -5.59 16.73 7.54
C GLU A 227 -5.33 16.88 6.04
N ARG A 228 -4.33 16.18 5.52
CA ARG A 228 -4.00 16.21 4.11
C ARG A 228 -5.15 15.66 3.24
N VAL A 229 -5.74 14.52 3.64
CA VAL A 229 -6.88 13.91 2.96
C VAL A 229 -8.13 14.81 3.06
N ARG A 230 -8.37 15.41 4.22
CA ARG A 230 -9.47 16.37 4.44
C ARG A 230 -9.37 17.59 3.52
N ARG A 231 -8.14 18.01 3.20
CA ARG A 231 -7.89 19.09 2.22
C ARG A 231 -7.98 18.64 0.76
N GLY A 232 -8.40 17.41 0.47
CA GLY A 232 -8.51 16.87 -0.89
C GLY A 232 -7.16 16.66 -1.58
N LEU A 233 -6.07 16.51 -0.83
CA LEU A 233 -4.75 16.22 -1.36
C LEU A 233 -4.50 14.71 -1.35
N PRO A 234 -3.67 14.17 -2.27
CA PRO A 234 -3.27 12.77 -2.24
C PRO A 234 -2.63 12.42 -0.90
N PRO A 235 -2.97 11.25 -0.31
CA PRO A 235 -2.40 10.85 0.97
C PRO A 235 -0.90 10.66 0.89
N GLN A 236 -0.23 10.87 2.02
CA GLN A 236 1.16 10.48 2.24
C GLN A 236 1.20 9.22 3.10
N SER A 237 2.26 8.44 2.96
CA SER A 237 2.48 7.31 3.86
C SER A 237 2.68 7.80 5.30
N VAL A 238 2.02 7.15 6.27
CA VAL A 238 2.22 7.44 7.70
C VAL A 238 3.70 7.31 8.08
N VAL A 239 4.38 6.29 7.55
CA VAL A 239 5.82 6.07 7.77
C VAL A 239 6.68 7.25 7.30
N SER A 240 6.28 7.94 6.23
CA SER A 240 7.05 9.08 5.69
C SER A 240 7.04 10.32 6.61
N VAL A 241 6.14 10.37 7.56
CA VAL A 241 6.00 11.49 8.53
C VAL A 241 6.45 11.12 9.95
N THR A 242 6.81 9.85 10.19
CA THR A 242 7.22 9.37 11.52
C THR A 242 8.72 9.31 11.75
N GLY A 243 9.52 9.50 10.71
CA GLY A 243 10.97 9.29 10.75
C GLY A 243 11.37 7.80 10.76
N LEU A 244 12.66 7.56 10.56
CA LEU A 244 13.27 6.24 10.54
C LEU A 244 13.67 5.81 11.95
N PRO A 245 13.42 4.56 12.37
CA PRO A 245 13.89 4.09 13.67
C PRO A 245 15.42 4.01 13.69
N LEU A 246 16.05 4.55 14.72
CA LEU A 246 17.48 4.45 14.93
C LEU A 246 17.79 3.21 15.78
N ASN A 247 17.68 2.03 15.15
CA ASN A 247 18.09 0.76 15.75
C ASN A 247 19.59 0.49 15.55
N ASP A 248 20.10 -0.58 16.13
CA ASP A 248 21.55 -0.91 16.08
C ASP A 248 22.05 -1.15 14.65
N ALA A 249 21.25 -1.72 13.77
CA ALA A 249 21.63 -1.91 12.36
C ALA A 249 21.80 -0.55 11.65
N VAL A 250 20.86 0.37 11.86
CA VAL A 250 20.95 1.73 11.31
C VAL A 250 22.12 2.51 11.91
N ARG A 251 22.42 2.36 13.21
CA ARG A 251 23.58 2.98 13.85
C ARG A 251 24.90 2.49 13.20
N ARG A 252 25.06 1.18 13.06
CA ARG A 252 26.24 0.59 12.38
C ARG A 252 26.39 1.09 10.94
N ALA A 253 25.30 1.08 10.17
CA ALA A 253 25.34 1.54 8.79
C ALA A 253 25.73 3.03 8.67
N ARG A 254 25.34 3.86 9.63
CA ARG A 254 25.79 5.26 9.71
C ARG A 254 27.29 5.38 10.05
N GLU A 255 27.76 4.62 11.02
CA GLU A 255 29.17 4.57 11.42
C GLU A 255 30.07 4.10 10.28
N GLN A 256 29.57 3.22 9.44
CA GLN A 256 30.27 2.69 8.25
C GLN A 256 30.15 3.61 7.01
N GLY A 257 29.43 4.73 7.11
CA GLY A 257 29.22 5.65 5.99
C GLY A 257 28.20 5.18 4.94
N VAL A 258 27.57 4.00 5.12
CA VAL A 258 26.56 3.47 4.19
C VAL A 258 25.36 4.42 4.07
N LEU A 259 25.02 5.11 5.17
CA LEU A 259 23.93 6.09 5.21
C LEU A 259 24.41 7.52 5.04
N ASP A 260 25.56 7.75 4.39
CA ASP A 260 26.04 9.07 4.00
C ASP A 260 25.20 9.57 2.82
N ARG A 261 24.39 10.56 3.12
CA ARG A 261 23.38 11.06 2.20
C ARG A 261 23.95 12.04 1.17
N LEU A 262 23.58 11.84 -0.11
CA LEU A 262 23.72 12.83 -1.16
C LEU A 262 22.39 13.58 -1.40
N PRO A 263 22.41 14.88 -1.76
CA PRO A 263 21.21 15.57 -2.21
C PRO A 263 20.69 14.97 -3.50
N MET A 264 19.44 15.30 -3.87
CA MET A 264 18.88 14.84 -5.13
C MET A 264 19.70 15.37 -6.31
N PHE A 265 20.01 14.51 -7.27
CA PHE A 265 20.70 14.88 -8.51
C PHE A 265 19.77 15.70 -9.43
N GLU A 266 20.37 16.46 -10.35
CA GLU A 266 19.65 17.28 -11.32
C GLU A 266 19.24 16.47 -12.56
N ARG A 267 20.12 15.59 -13.02
CA ARG A 267 19.89 14.76 -14.21
C ARG A 267 20.50 13.38 -14.09
N ILE A 268 20.01 12.49 -14.93
CA ILE A 268 20.60 11.19 -15.19
C ILE A 268 21.46 11.32 -16.47
N THR A 269 22.60 10.64 -16.46
CA THR A 269 23.50 10.57 -17.60
C THR A 269 23.49 9.16 -18.18
N PRO A 270 24.07 8.91 -19.37
CA PRO A 270 24.16 7.56 -19.92
C PRO A 270 24.80 6.55 -18.98
N ASP A 271 25.71 6.98 -18.11
CA ASP A 271 26.52 6.10 -17.28
C ASP A 271 26.35 6.37 -15.77
N GLY A 272 25.34 7.18 -15.35
CA GLY A 272 25.12 7.47 -13.94
C GLY A 272 24.21 8.67 -13.65
N VAL A 273 24.55 9.47 -12.62
CA VAL A 273 23.79 10.66 -12.22
C VAL A 273 24.70 11.86 -11.99
N ALA A 274 24.18 13.07 -12.21
CA ALA A 274 24.95 14.31 -12.10
C ALA A 274 24.18 15.41 -11.37
N TRP A 275 24.91 16.24 -10.63
CA TRP A 275 24.43 17.40 -9.87
C TRP A 275 24.74 18.72 -10.57
N ALA A 276 24.00 19.77 -10.20
CA ALA A 276 24.18 21.12 -10.75
C ALA A 276 25.56 21.72 -10.46
N ASP A 277 26.23 21.26 -9.41
CA ASP A 277 27.57 21.72 -9.02
C ASP A 277 28.71 21.04 -9.80
N GLY A 278 28.40 20.24 -10.79
CA GLY A 278 29.36 19.55 -11.65
C GLY A 278 29.80 18.17 -11.15
N ARG A 279 29.43 17.77 -9.96
CA ARG A 279 29.67 16.39 -9.47
C ARG A 279 28.88 15.38 -10.30
N SER A 280 29.45 14.20 -10.47
CA SER A 280 28.78 13.05 -11.06
C SER A 280 29.26 11.76 -10.40
N VAL A 281 28.43 10.73 -10.43
CA VAL A 281 28.79 9.36 -10.05
C VAL A 281 28.34 8.41 -11.14
N GLU A 282 29.19 7.41 -11.40
CA GLU A 282 28.83 6.30 -12.25
C GLU A 282 27.89 5.33 -11.51
N ALA A 283 27.00 4.71 -12.23
CA ALA A 283 26.08 3.71 -11.68
C ALA A 283 25.72 2.68 -12.76
N ASP A 284 25.67 1.43 -12.33
CA ASP A 284 25.13 0.32 -13.13
C ASP A 284 23.62 0.19 -12.90
N VAL A 285 23.15 0.59 -11.70
CA VAL A 285 21.75 0.48 -11.31
C VAL A 285 21.29 1.73 -10.57
N ILE A 286 20.07 2.19 -10.90
CA ILE A 286 19.32 3.16 -10.10
C ILE A 286 18.11 2.44 -9.51
N LEU A 287 18.07 2.32 -8.17
CA LEU A 287 16.94 1.75 -7.43
C LEU A 287 16.04 2.86 -6.87
N TRP A 288 14.84 2.94 -7.39
CA TRP A 288 13.83 3.92 -7.00
C TRP A 288 13.04 3.43 -5.78
N ALA A 289 13.46 3.80 -4.57
CA ALA A 289 12.72 3.58 -3.33
C ALA A 289 11.82 4.77 -3.01
N THR A 290 11.04 5.21 -3.99
CA THR A 290 10.27 6.46 -4.02
C THR A 290 8.83 6.29 -3.56
N GLY A 291 8.47 5.09 -3.09
CA GLY A 291 7.18 4.77 -2.52
C GLY A 291 6.10 4.54 -3.57
N PHE A 292 4.86 4.56 -3.11
CA PHE A 292 3.68 4.14 -3.86
C PHE A 292 2.57 5.19 -3.74
N ARG A 293 1.64 5.16 -4.68
CA ARG A 293 0.41 5.97 -4.67
C ARG A 293 -0.80 5.08 -4.44
N ALA A 294 -1.91 5.67 -3.97
CA ALA A 294 -3.15 4.92 -3.80
C ALA A 294 -3.67 4.40 -5.15
N ALA A 295 -4.03 3.12 -5.19
CA ALA A 295 -4.53 2.43 -6.38
C ALA A 295 -6.05 2.61 -6.50
N VAL A 296 -6.51 3.81 -6.81
CA VAL A 296 -7.94 4.19 -6.82
C VAL A 296 -8.45 4.62 -8.21
N ASP A 297 -7.76 4.24 -9.27
CA ASP A 297 -8.13 4.67 -10.63
C ASP A 297 -9.40 4.00 -11.16
N HIS A 298 -9.74 2.82 -10.67
CA HIS A 298 -11.04 2.17 -10.94
C HIS A 298 -12.23 3.03 -10.49
N LEU A 299 -12.03 3.98 -9.58
CA LEU A 299 -13.05 4.95 -9.15
C LEU A 299 -13.10 6.23 -10.01
N ALA A 300 -12.23 6.36 -11.02
CA ALA A 300 -12.15 7.56 -11.84
C ALA A 300 -13.48 7.96 -12.52
N PRO A 301 -14.32 7.02 -13.01
CA PRO A 301 -15.59 7.36 -13.62
C PRO A 301 -16.57 8.08 -12.67
N LEU A 302 -16.46 7.87 -11.36
CA LEU A 302 -17.29 8.51 -10.33
C LEU A 302 -16.83 9.95 -10.01
N ARG A 303 -15.70 10.41 -10.55
CA ARG A 303 -15.17 11.78 -10.38
C ARG A 303 -15.03 12.20 -8.92
N LEU A 304 -14.59 11.29 -8.06
CA LEU A 304 -14.48 11.53 -6.61
C LEU A 304 -13.29 12.42 -6.22
N ARG A 305 -12.32 12.63 -7.15
CA ARG A 305 -11.13 13.43 -6.86
C ARG A 305 -11.47 14.91 -6.70
N GLU A 306 -10.83 15.53 -5.70
CA GLU A 306 -10.82 16.97 -5.51
C GLU A 306 -9.81 17.65 -6.46
N PRO A 307 -9.88 18.98 -6.65
CA PRO A 307 -8.91 19.71 -7.48
C PRO A 307 -7.44 19.45 -7.09
N GLY A 308 -7.18 19.16 -5.81
CA GLY A 308 -5.85 18.77 -5.30
C GLY A 308 -5.39 17.36 -5.68
N GLY A 309 -6.24 16.57 -6.38
CA GLY A 309 -5.95 15.24 -6.88
C GLY A 309 -6.19 14.08 -5.90
N GLY A 310 -6.52 14.36 -4.64
CA GLY A 310 -6.93 13.35 -3.64
C GLY A 310 -8.44 13.13 -3.61
N ILE A 311 -8.87 12.03 -3.00
CA ILE A 311 -10.28 11.77 -2.69
C ILE A 311 -10.50 12.15 -1.21
N ARG A 312 -11.43 13.05 -0.96
CA ARG A 312 -11.79 13.45 0.40
C ARG A 312 -12.71 12.41 1.02
N VAL A 313 -12.37 11.97 2.22
CA VAL A 313 -13.15 11.00 2.98
C VAL A 313 -13.50 11.54 4.37
N GLU A 314 -14.66 11.16 4.86
CA GLU A 314 -15.08 11.29 6.26
C GLU A 314 -15.13 9.89 6.86
N ASP A 315 -14.29 9.61 7.85
CA ASP A 315 -13.97 8.26 8.33
C ASP A 315 -13.46 7.39 7.15
N THR A 316 -14.35 6.67 6.49
CA THR A 316 -14.04 5.84 5.32
C THR A 316 -14.85 6.25 4.08
N ARG A 317 -15.91 7.03 4.27
CA ARG A 317 -16.89 7.36 3.24
C ARG A 317 -16.39 8.50 2.35
N ALA A 318 -16.42 8.31 1.04
CA ALA A 318 -16.11 9.39 0.11
C ALA A 318 -17.16 10.52 0.23
N VAL A 319 -16.68 11.76 0.35
CA VAL A 319 -17.58 12.91 0.58
C VAL A 319 -18.50 13.18 -0.62
N ARG A 320 -18.01 12.89 -1.84
CA ARG A 320 -18.79 13.11 -3.08
C ARG A 320 -19.77 12.00 -3.39
N ASP A 321 -19.58 10.80 -2.83
CA ASP A 321 -20.48 9.67 -3.01
C ASP A 321 -20.46 8.77 -1.76
N GLY A 322 -21.50 8.86 -0.96
CA GLY A 322 -21.63 8.14 0.30
C GLY A 322 -21.76 6.62 0.17
N ARG A 323 -21.92 6.09 -1.04
CA ARG A 323 -21.94 4.63 -1.33
C ARG A 323 -20.53 4.06 -1.45
N VAL A 324 -19.50 4.91 -1.60
CA VAL A 324 -18.11 4.50 -1.79
C VAL A 324 -17.32 4.71 -0.50
N HIS A 325 -16.70 3.64 -0.02
CA HIS A 325 -15.79 3.64 1.12
C HIS A 325 -14.36 3.37 0.66
N LEU A 326 -13.40 4.10 1.22
CA LEU A 326 -11.97 3.86 1.01
C LEU A 326 -11.34 3.39 2.33
N VAL A 327 -10.82 2.18 2.34
CA VAL A 327 -10.12 1.58 3.48
C VAL A 327 -8.68 1.25 3.08
N GLY A 328 -7.73 1.36 4.01
CA GLY A 328 -6.31 1.31 3.65
C GLY A 328 -5.85 2.55 2.87
N TYR A 329 -6.60 3.65 2.92
CA TYR A 329 -6.36 4.92 2.24
C TYR A 329 -6.08 6.02 3.26
N GLY A 330 -5.06 6.83 3.02
CA GLY A 330 -4.72 7.94 3.92
C GLY A 330 -4.38 7.48 5.35
N PRO A 331 -5.08 8.00 6.36
CA PRO A 331 -4.81 7.67 7.76
C PRO A 331 -5.03 6.19 8.09
N SER A 332 -5.78 5.47 7.29
CA SER A 332 -6.02 4.04 7.45
C SER A 332 -5.00 3.13 6.71
N ALA A 333 -3.96 3.69 6.10
CA ALA A 333 -2.94 2.96 5.36
C ALA A 333 -1.85 2.29 6.24
N SER A 334 -2.19 1.93 7.47
CA SER A 334 -1.39 1.09 8.37
C SER A 334 -2.21 -0.15 8.76
N THR A 335 -1.58 -1.21 9.24
CA THR A 335 -2.31 -2.44 9.57
C THR A 335 -3.38 -2.22 10.65
N ILE A 336 -3.06 -1.49 11.73
CA ILE A 336 -4.05 -1.12 12.76
C ILE A 336 -5.11 -0.15 12.22
N GLY A 337 -4.73 0.80 11.39
CA GLY A 337 -5.64 1.75 10.75
C GLY A 337 -6.59 1.04 9.79
N ALA A 338 -6.10 0.08 9.02
CA ALA A 338 -6.86 -0.77 8.11
C ALA A 338 -7.94 -1.58 8.85
N ASN A 339 -7.59 -2.17 10.00
CA ASN A 339 -8.54 -2.91 10.83
C ASN A 339 -9.68 -2.01 11.36
N ARG A 340 -9.34 -0.80 11.84
CA ARG A 340 -10.33 0.17 12.30
C ARG A 340 -11.23 0.66 11.17
N ALA A 341 -10.64 0.95 10.02
CA ALA A 341 -11.37 1.40 8.84
C ALA A 341 -12.30 0.32 8.28
N GLY A 342 -11.88 -0.95 8.24
CA GLY A 342 -12.73 -2.06 7.85
C GLY A 342 -13.99 -2.17 8.72
N ARG A 343 -13.82 -2.02 10.05
CA ARG A 343 -14.95 -1.97 10.98
C ARG A 343 -15.86 -0.76 10.77
N ALA A 344 -15.27 0.41 10.56
CA ALA A 344 -16.03 1.65 10.33
C ALA A 344 -16.82 1.59 9.02
N ALA A 345 -16.22 1.08 7.94
CA ALA A 345 -16.88 0.90 6.65
C ALA A 345 -18.05 -0.07 6.75
N ALA A 346 -17.87 -1.23 7.39
CA ALA A 346 -18.96 -2.19 7.57
C ALA A 346 -20.16 -1.59 8.34
N ARG A 347 -19.90 -0.83 9.42
CA ARG A 347 -20.94 -0.13 10.17
C ARG A 347 -21.66 0.94 9.34
N SER A 348 -20.90 1.69 8.53
CA SER A 348 -21.50 2.72 7.68
C SER A 348 -22.36 2.11 6.58
N VAL A 349 -21.90 1.02 5.98
CA VAL A 349 -22.65 0.24 5.00
C VAL A 349 -23.93 -0.33 5.62
N SER A 350 -23.87 -0.90 6.83
CA SER A 350 -25.08 -1.38 7.53
C SER A 350 -26.16 -0.31 7.61
N ARG A 351 -25.80 0.91 7.99
CA ARG A 351 -26.76 2.04 8.06
C ARG A 351 -27.30 2.45 6.68
N LEU A 352 -26.48 2.31 5.62
CA LEU A 352 -26.91 2.59 4.25
C LEU A 352 -27.93 1.55 3.77
N LEU A 353 -27.74 0.28 4.15
CA LEU A 353 -28.59 -0.83 3.73
C LEU A 353 -29.92 -0.87 4.50
N ASP A 354 -29.89 -0.52 5.77
CA ASP A 354 -31.08 -0.43 6.64
C ASP A 354 -31.11 0.93 7.38
N PRO A 355 -31.62 1.98 6.70
CA PRO A 355 -31.66 3.33 7.27
C PRO A 355 -32.65 3.46 8.45
N HIS A 356 -33.52 2.48 8.67
CA HIS A 356 -34.53 2.48 9.73
C HIS A 356 -34.25 1.43 10.83
N GLY A 357 -33.15 0.67 10.69
CA GLY A 357 -32.75 -0.36 11.65
C GLY A 357 -32.26 0.23 12.97
N VAL A 358 -32.48 -0.50 14.06
CA VAL A 358 -31.98 -0.18 15.40
C VAL A 358 -30.44 -0.28 15.36
N PRO A 359 -29.67 0.71 15.88
CA PRO A 359 -28.23 0.60 15.94
C PRO A 359 -27.81 -0.57 16.81
N ALA A 360 -27.03 -1.50 16.21
CA ALA A 360 -26.44 -2.66 16.88
C ALA A 360 -25.23 -2.27 17.74
#